data_b0b89594495abfa4d0f8d5ebd78094e1
#
_entry.id   b0b89594495abfa4d0f8d5ebd78094e1
#
_cell.length_a   1.000
_cell.length_b   1.000
_cell.length_c   1.000
_cell.angle_alpha   90.00
_cell.angle_beta   90.00
_cell.angle_gamma   90.00
#
_symmetry.space_group_name_H-M   'P 1'
#
loop_
_entity.id
_entity.type
_entity.pdbx_description
1 polymer ?
#
loop_
_entity_poly.entity_id
_entity_poly.type
_entity_poly.pdbx_seq_one_letter_code
_entity_poly.pdbx_strand_id
1 'polypeptide(L)'
;GDLQGEIRNGYGTYFFASGNKYEGNWRNNVMEGRGTFYWTDGSKYEGDWKNGKKEGRGSYFLNNGTKYEGNWKNDVQDGQGNFYWNDGNKYEGNFSKNKFHGKGTFHWNNGVRFEGVWDNNKKTGNGKLFFNNGNRYEGDFKNDKFDGKGTHYYNNGERYEGQWSNGMCNGNGTYYFNNGDKTVGNFKQNKATGSHTRNCANGQVQTVLY
;
A
#
# COMPACT_ATOMS: atom_id res chain seq x y z
N GLY A 1 -26.89 12.63 -27.85
CA GLY A 1 -27.51 11.34 -27.71
C GLY A 1 -28.90 11.34 -28.32
N ASP A 2 -29.25 10.24 -28.92
CA ASP A 2 -30.55 10.10 -29.54
C ASP A 2 -31.64 10.12 -28.45
N LEU A 3 -32.48 11.16 -28.50
CA LEU A 3 -33.69 11.23 -27.71
C LEU A 3 -34.78 10.50 -28.49
N GLN A 4 -35.13 9.28 -28.08
CA GLN A 4 -36.40 8.69 -28.47
C GLN A 4 -37.47 9.11 -27.45
N GLY A 5 -38.16 10.20 -27.74
CA GLY A 5 -38.98 10.92 -26.79
C GLY A 5 -38.11 11.62 -25.74
N GLU A 6 -38.44 11.56 -24.45
CA GLU A 6 -37.64 12.12 -23.34
C GLU A 6 -36.60 11.14 -22.79
N ILE A 7 -36.40 9.98 -23.41
CA ILE A 7 -35.51 8.91 -22.92
C ILE A 7 -34.11 9.04 -23.56
N ARG A 8 -33.08 9.18 -22.74
CA ARG A 8 -31.68 9.20 -23.18
C ARG A 8 -31.20 7.78 -23.45
N ASN A 9 -30.79 7.53 -24.68
CA ASN A 9 -30.14 6.31 -25.15
C ASN A 9 -28.93 6.66 -26.03
N GLY A 10 -27.94 5.78 -26.14
CA GLY A 10 -26.73 6.02 -26.93
C GLY A 10 -25.77 7.04 -26.29
N TYR A 11 -24.81 7.53 -27.07
CA TYR A 11 -23.82 8.48 -26.62
C TYR A 11 -24.33 9.91 -26.61
N GLY A 12 -24.08 10.66 -25.52
CA GLY A 12 -24.50 12.05 -25.43
C GLY A 12 -23.98 12.77 -24.18
N THR A 13 -24.12 14.10 -24.21
CA THR A 13 -23.77 14.98 -23.10
C THR A 13 -25.03 15.42 -22.37
N TYR A 14 -24.96 15.39 -21.02
CA TYR A 14 -26.04 15.87 -20.18
C TYR A 14 -25.50 16.80 -19.11
N PHE A 15 -26.13 17.95 -18.96
CA PHE A 15 -25.84 18.93 -17.91
C PHE A 15 -26.90 18.80 -16.80
N PHE A 16 -26.44 18.51 -15.61
CA PHE A 16 -27.30 18.41 -14.43
C PHE A 16 -27.61 19.79 -13.86
N ALA A 17 -28.77 19.96 -13.23
CA ALA A 17 -29.13 21.19 -12.56
C ALA A 17 -28.15 21.60 -11.45
N SER A 18 -27.40 20.64 -10.91
CA SER A 18 -26.30 20.87 -9.95
C SER A 18 -25.04 21.53 -10.55
N GLY A 19 -25.00 21.72 -11.90
CA GLY A 19 -23.83 22.17 -12.63
C GLY A 19 -22.84 21.09 -13.04
N ASN A 20 -23.04 19.84 -12.60
CA ASN A 20 -22.24 18.70 -13.04
C ASN A 20 -22.52 18.38 -14.52
N LYS A 21 -21.61 17.67 -15.18
CA LYS A 21 -21.76 17.24 -16.57
C LYS A 21 -21.41 15.74 -16.69
N TYR A 22 -22.19 15.01 -17.46
CA TYR A 22 -21.81 13.66 -17.92
C TYR A 22 -21.74 13.64 -19.45
N GLU A 23 -20.70 13.01 -19.97
CA GLU A 23 -20.47 12.80 -21.39
C GLU A 23 -20.15 11.33 -21.62
N GLY A 24 -21.05 10.59 -22.25
CA GLY A 24 -20.89 9.14 -22.37
C GLY A 24 -22.14 8.43 -22.83
N ASN A 25 -22.14 7.12 -22.64
CA ASN A 25 -23.22 6.27 -23.04
C ASN A 25 -24.37 6.25 -22.04
N TRP A 26 -25.57 6.20 -22.53
CA TRP A 26 -26.84 6.16 -21.81
C TRP A 26 -27.66 4.96 -22.22
N ARG A 27 -28.37 4.38 -21.28
CA ARG A 27 -29.38 3.37 -21.51
C ARG A 27 -30.59 3.64 -20.61
N ASN A 28 -31.76 3.91 -21.22
CA ASN A 28 -33.00 4.22 -20.49
C ASN A 28 -32.78 5.27 -19.37
N ASN A 29 -32.20 6.42 -19.72
CA ASN A 29 -31.87 7.52 -18.79
C ASN A 29 -30.80 7.21 -17.76
N VAL A 30 -30.13 6.04 -17.77
CA VAL A 30 -29.10 5.64 -16.84
C VAL A 30 -27.74 5.68 -17.54
N MET A 31 -26.72 6.18 -16.85
CA MET A 31 -25.31 6.11 -17.30
C MET A 31 -24.89 4.64 -17.42
N GLU A 32 -24.44 4.24 -18.61
CA GLU A 32 -24.11 2.85 -18.93
C GLU A 32 -22.91 2.83 -19.90
N GLY A 33 -22.05 1.80 -19.82
CA GLY A 33 -20.87 1.71 -20.69
C GLY A 33 -19.82 2.78 -20.38
N ARG A 34 -19.11 3.28 -21.38
CA ARG A 34 -18.03 4.28 -21.17
C ARG A 34 -18.56 5.69 -21.12
N GLY A 35 -17.98 6.49 -20.19
CA GLY A 35 -18.29 7.90 -20.10
C GLY A 35 -17.43 8.65 -19.07
N THR A 36 -17.52 9.98 -19.14
CA THR A 36 -16.84 10.90 -18.24
C THR A 36 -17.85 11.72 -17.47
N PHE A 37 -17.73 11.70 -16.14
CA PHE A 37 -18.50 12.56 -15.26
C PHE A 37 -17.60 13.67 -14.73
N TYR A 38 -18.05 14.91 -14.84
CA TYR A 38 -17.38 16.11 -14.37
C TYR A 38 -18.18 16.70 -13.22
N TRP A 39 -17.53 16.87 -12.09
CA TRP A 39 -18.11 17.58 -10.93
C TRP A 39 -17.78 19.07 -10.98
N THR A 40 -18.60 19.86 -10.34
CA THR A 40 -18.43 21.34 -10.27
C THR A 40 -17.20 21.75 -9.47
N ASP A 41 -16.69 20.88 -8.62
CA ASP A 41 -15.45 21.12 -7.86
C ASP A 41 -14.17 20.93 -8.70
N GLY A 42 -14.30 20.59 -10.00
CA GLY A 42 -13.20 20.34 -10.92
C GLY A 42 -12.70 18.90 -10.94
N SER A 43 -13.21 18.04 -10.09
CA SER A 43 -12.90 16.62 -10.16
C SER A 43 -13.60 15.94 -11.34
N LYS A 44 -13.07 14.81 -11.81
CA LYS A 44 -13.70 14.02 -12.90
C LYS A 44 -13.44 12.52 -12.73
N TYR A 45 -14.37 11.73 -13.25
CA TYR A 45 -14.19 10.29 -13.44
C TYR A 45 -14.32 9.94 -14.92
N GLU A 46 -13.38 9.20 -15.45
CA GLU A 46 -13.35 8.66 -16.81
C GLU A 46 -13.30 7.14 -16.73
N GLY A 47 -14.34 6.45 -17.19
CA GLY A 47 -14.33 4.99 -17.06
C GLY A 47 -15.64 4.33 -17.44
N ASP A 48 -15.77 3.10 -16.94
CA ASP A 48 -16.94 2.27 -17.19
C ASP A 48 -18.04 2.57 -16.16
N TRP A 49 -19.27 2.55 -16.63
CA TRP A 49 -20.50 2.79 -15.87
C TRP A 49 -21.46 1.63 -16.04
N LYS A 50 -22.11 1.26 -14.97
CA LYS A 50 -23.19 0.27 -14.98
C LYS A 50 -24.28 0.68 -14.01
N ASN A 51 -25.50 0.76 -14.51
CA ASN A 51 -26.67 1.18 -13.72
C ASN A 51 -26.41 2.51 -12.95
N GLY A 52 -25.74 3.49 -13.59
CA GLY A 52 -25.44 4.80 -13.02
C GLY A 52 -24.30 4.81 -11.98
N LYS A 53 -23.60 3.70 -11.81
CA LYS A 53 -22.47 3.56 -10.87
C LYS A 53 -21.16 3.32 -11.61
N LYS A 54 -20.05 3.78 -11.01
CA LYS A 54 -18.70 3.43 -11.47
C LYS A 54 -18.51 1.93 -11.33
N GLU A 55 -18.10 1.29 -12.44
CA GLU A 55 -17.90 -0.15 -12.53
C GLU A 55 -16.70 -0.43 -13.45
N GLY A 56 -16.11 -1.64 -13.40
CA GLY A 56 -15.04 -2.00 -14.32
C GLY A 56 -13.78 -1.15 -14.14
N ARG A 57 -13.21 -0.66 -15.24
CA ARG A 57 -11.99 0.17 -15.20
C ARG A 57 -12.30 1.66 -15.33
N GLY A 58 -11.59 2.47 -14.54
CA GLY A 58 -11.72 3.91 -14.63
C GLY A 58 -10.67 4.67 -13.86
N SER A 59 -10.56 5.96 -14.21
CA SER A 59 -9.65 6.92 -13.59
C SER A 59 -10.46 8.03 -12.92
N TYR A 60 -10.16 8.28 -11.67
CA TYR A 60 -10.75 9.38 -10.90
C TYR A 60 -9.68 10.43 -10.61
N PHE A 61 -9.94 11.64 -11.02
CA PHE A 61 -9.06 12.80 -10.84
C PHE A 61 -9.73 13.76 -9.87
N LEU A 62 -9.10 14.04 -8.76
CA LEU A 62 -9.54 15.06 -7.80
C LEU A 62 -8.97 16.43 -8.20
N ASN A 63 -9.67 17.48 -7.81
CA ASN A 63 -9.27 18.86 -8.07
C ASN A 63 -7.93 19.27 -7.43
N ASN A 64 -7.50 18.54 -6.40
CA ASN A 64 -6.22 18.77 -5.70
C ASN A 64 -5.03 18.07 -6.35
N GLY A 65 -5.19 17.44 -7.52
CA GLY A 65 -4.14 16.69 -8.23
C GLY A 65 -3.99 15.21 -7.81
N THR A 66 -4.74 14.76 -6.81
CA THR A 66 -4.80 13.33 -6.45
C THR A 66 -5.51 12.54 -7.55
N LYS A 67 -5.04 11.32 -7.85
CA LYS A 67 -5.57 10.47 -8.91
C LYS A 67 -5.66 9.02 -8.46
N TYR A 68 -6.73 8.34 -8.85
CA TYR A 68 -6.84 6.88 -8.80
C TYR A 68 -7.07 6.32 -10.20
N GLU A 69 -6.36 5.28 -10.56
CA GLU A 69 -6.54 4.51 -11.79
C GLU A 69 -6.67 3.03 -11.44
N GLY A 70 -7.80 2.41 -11.76
CA GLY A 70 -7.97 1.00 -11.39
C GLY A 70 -9.38 0.50 -11.56
N ASN A 71 -9.65 -0.58 -10.84
CA ASN A 71 -10.93 -1.26 -10.87
C ASN A 71 -11.93 -0.64 -9.89
N TRP A 72 -13.17 -0.60 -10.33
CA TRP A 72 -14.32 -0.08 -9.61
C TRP A 72 -15.41 -1.13 -9.53
N LYS A 73 -16.13 -1.15 -8.43
CA LYS A 73 -17.31 -1.96 -8.24
C LYS A 73 -18.33 -1.21 -7.40
N ASN A 74 -19.52 -0.91 -7.99
CA ASN A 74 -20.58 -0.16 -7.30
C ASN A 74 -20.07 1.13 -6.62
N ASP A 75 -19.36 2.01 -7.36
CA ASP A 75 -18.80 3.28 -6.92
C ASP A 75 -17.60 3.21 -5.97
N VAL A 76 -17.13 2.02 -5.57
CA VAL A 76 -15.97 1.85 -4.70
C VAL A 76 -14.78 1.29 -5.47
N GLN A 77 -13.57 1.67 -5.06
CA GLN A 77 -12.33 1.06 -5.54
C GLN A 77 -12.28 -0.39 -5.03
N ASP A 78 -12.23 -1.34 -5.95
CA ASP A 78 -12.22 -2.77 -5.63
C ASP A 78 -11.50 -3.57 -6.72
N GLY A 79 -10.43 -4.28 -6.37
CA GLY A 79 -9.51 -4.94 -7.29
C GLY A 79 -8.19 -4.19 -7.45
N GLN A 80 -7.51 -4.38 -8.58
CA GLN A 80 -6.21 -3.77 -8.88
C GLN A 80 -6.34 -2.28 -9.20
N GLY A 81 -5.40 -1.48 -8.67
CA GLY A 81 -5.35 -0.06 -8.98
C GLY A 81 -4.07 0.64 -8.49
N ASN A 82 -3.91 1.87 -8.96
CA ASN A 82 -2.84 2.78 -8.58
C ASN A 82 -3.47 4.06 -8.02
N PHE A 83 -2.98 4.47 -6.86
CA PHE A 83 -3.39 5.72 -6.23
C PHE A 83 -2.18 6.66 -6.16
N TYR A 84 -2.33 7.86 -6.65
CA TYR A 84 -1.30 8.90 -6.69
C TYR A 84 -1.79 10.09 -5.86
N TRP A 85 -1.10 10.41 -4.80
CA TRP A 85 -1.38 11.60 -4.00
C TRP A 85 -0.69 12.84 -4.58
N ASN A 86 -1.24 13.99 -4.35
CA ASN A 86 -0.67 15.27 -4.79
C ASN A 86 0.66 15.61 -4.08
N ASP A 87 0.95 14.98 -2.95
CA ASP A 87 2.21 15.13 -2.20
C ASP A 87 3.34 14.22 -2.72
N GLY A 88 3.10 13.45 -3.80
CA GLY A 88 4.06 12.54 -4.42
C GLY A 88 4.09 11.12 -3.85
N ASN A 89 3.27 10.82 -2.84
CA ASN A 89 3.07 9.43 -2.43
C ASN A 89 2.36 8.62 -3.52
N LYS A 90 2.59 7.32 -3.55
CA LYS A 90 1.96 6.40 -4.51
C LYS A 90 1.67 5.05 -3.87
N TYR A 91 0.52 4.47 -4.19
CA TYR A 91 0.21 3.07 -3.90
C TYR A 91 -0.13 2.32 -5.19
N GLU A 92 0.44 1.13 -5.35
CA GLU A 92 0.17 0.21 -6.44
C GLU A 92 -0.21 -1.15 -5.87
N GLY A 93 -1.42 -1.61 -6.11
CA GLY A 93 -1.84 -2.89 -5.51
C GLY A 93 -3.32 -3.13 -5.54
N ASN A 94 -3.74 -4.03 -4.67
CA ASN A 94 -5.14 -4.40 -4.52
C ASN A 94 -5.89 -3.44 -3.61
N PHE A 95 -7.14 -3.21 -3.94
CA PHE A 95 -8.11 -2.47 -3.14
C PHE A 95 -9.30 -3.37 -2.81
N SER A 96 -9.88 -3.17 -1.66
CA SER A 96 -11.20 -3.69 -1.31
C SER A 96 -11.98 -2.61 -0.57
N LYS A 97 -13.15 -2.24 -1.11
CA LYS A 97 -14.03 -1.22 -0.53
C LYS A 97 -13.29 0.08 -0.16
N ASN A 98 -12.54 0.65 -1.13
CA ASN A 98 -11.73 1.86 -0.99
C ASN A 98 -10.54 1.77 -0.01
N LYS A 99 -10.11 0.56 0.38
CA LYS A 99 -8.97 0.36 1.28
C LYS A 99 -7.90 -0.49 0.61
N PHE A 100 -6.63 -0.25 0.95
CA PHE A 100 -5.54 -1.16 0.58
C PHE A 100 -5.80 -2.54 1.16
N HIS A 101 -5.70 -3.55 0.34
CA HIS A 101 -5.95 -4.93 0.70
C HIS A 101 -5.12 -5.88 -0.16
N GLY A 102 -4.75 -7.07 0.39
CA GLY A 102 -3.94 -8.02 -0.37
C GLY A 102 -2.54 -7.48 -0.69
N LYS A 103 -1.95 -7.90 -1.79
CA LYS A 103 -0.59 -7.48 -2.19
C LYS A 103 -0.58 -6.07 -2.74
N GLY A 104 0.42 -5.28 -2.33
CA GLY A 104 0.63 -3.94 -2.85
C GLY A 104 1.95 -3.31 -2.41
N THR A 105 2.34 -2.27 -3.14
CA THR A 105 3.54 -1.48 -2.88
C THR A 105 3.13 -0.04 -2.58
N PHE A 106 3.60 0.49 -1.46
CA PHE A 106 3.46 1.89 -1.13
C PHE A 106 4.82 2.59 -1.25
N HIS A 107 4.87 3.67 -2.01
CA HIS A 107 6.02 4.55 -2.17
C HIS A 107 5.72 5.87 -1.46
N TRP A 108 6.47 6.19 -0.42
CA TRP A 108 6.43 7.50 0.20
C TRP A 108 7.29 8.49 -0.58
N ASN A 109 6.89 9.74 -0.60
CA ASN A 109 7.60 10.84 -1.27
C ASN A 109 9.00 11.09 -0.70
N ASN A 110 9.27 10.62 0.52
CA ASN A 110 10.58 10.72 1.18
C ASN A 110 11.53 9.56 0.83
N GLY A 111 11.17 8.70 -0.14
CA GLY A 111 11.99 7.57 -0.60
C GLY A 111 11.82 6.27 0.19
N VAL A 112 11.02 6.25 1.24
CA VAL A 112 10.63 5.00 1.93
C VAL A 112 9.70 4.19 1.02
N ARG A 113 9.81 2.86 1.03
CA ARG A 113 8.96 1.96 0.24
C ARG A 113 8.62 0.70 1.02
N PHE A 114 7.36 0.31 0.98
CA PHE A 114 6.90 -0.98 1.50
C PHE A 114 6.31 -1.84 0.39
N GLU A 115 6.75 -3.09 0.31
CA GLU A 115 6.25 -4.13 -0.58
C GLU A 115 5.72 -5.28 0.26
N GLY A 116 4.44 -5.58 0.21
CA GLY A 116 3.91 -6.65 1.07
C GLY A 116 2.40 -6.79 1.06
N VAL A 117 1.89 -7.33 2.13
CA VAL A 117 0.46 -7.58 2.32
C VAL A 117 -0.18 -6.46 3.13
N TRP A 118 -1.37 -6.07 2.70
CA TRP A 118 -2.19 -5.04 3.33
C TRP A 118 -3.53 -5.62 3.77
N ASP A 119 -4.01 -5.18 4.89
CA ASP A 119 -5.38 -5.42 5.33
C ASP A 119 -5.97 -4.14 5.94
N ASN A 120 -7.07 -3.66 5.35
CA ASN A 120 -7.75 -2.45 5.81
C ASN A 120 -6.80 -1.25 5.99
N ASN A 121 -5.95 -0.95 4.99
CA ASN A 121 -4.91 0.09 4.97
C ASN A 121 -3.74 -0.12 5.94
N LYS A 122 -3.60 -1.29 6.55
CA LYS A 122 -2.49 -1.62 7.46
C LYS A 122 -1.59 -2.69 6.88
N LYS A 123 -0.28 -2.54 7.08
CA LYS A 123 0.70 -3.58 6.74
C LYS A 123 0.47 -4.79 7.64
N THR A 124 0.41 -5.99 7.03
CA THR A 124 0.22 -7.27 7.71
C THR A 124 0.95 -8.40 6.98
N GLY A 125 1.06 -9.59 7.61
CA GLY A 125 1.74 -10.72 7.00
C GLY A 125 3.19 -10.42 6.61
N ASN A 126 3.72 -11.13 5.62
CA ASN A 126 5.11 -10.95 5.20
C ASN A 126 5.27 -9.77 4.24
N GLY A 127 6.36 -9.01 4.41
CA GLY A 127 6.67 -7.86 3.56
C GLY A 127 8.10 -7.36 3.70
N LYS A 128 8.44 -6.37 2.87
CA LYS A 128 9.74 -5.69 2.83
C LYS A 128 9.55 -4.19 2.98
N LEU A 129 10.22 -3.59 3.95
CA LEU A 129 10.23 -2.14 4.15
C LEU A 129 11.64 -1.62 3.89
N PHE A 130 11.76 -0.74 2.92
CA PHE A 130 13.01 -0.05 2.56
C PHE A 130 12.95 1.37 3.12
N PHE A 131 13.94 1.73 3.90
CA PHE A 131 14.07 3.06 4.50
C PHE A 131 14.91 3.98 3.59
N ASN A 132 14.70 5.27 3.69
CA ASN A 132 15.44 6.27 2.91
C ASN A 132 16.92 6.39 3.31
N ASN A 133 17.30 5.88 4.49
CA ASN A 133 18.68 5.84 4.98
C ASN A 133 19.47 4.58 4.55
N GLY A 134 18.87 3.74 3.66
CA GLY A 134 19.48 2.50 3.18
C GLY A 134 19.26 1.27 4.05
N ASN A 135 18.64 1.41 5.21
CA ASN A 135 18.20 0.25 6.00
C ASN A 135 17.04 -0.47 5.29
N ARG A 136 16.83 -1.73 5.59
CA ARG A 136 15.62 -2.45 5.18
C ARG A 136 15.22 -3.50 6.21
N TYR A 137 13.93 -3.78 6.27
CA TYR A 137 13.37 -4.89 7.03
C TYR A 137 12.67 -5.85 6.08
N GLU A 138 12.89 -7.15 6.28
CA GLU A 138 12.20 -8.24 5.58
C GLU A 138 11.64 -9.21 6.62
N GLY A 139 10.33 -9.39 6.66
CA GLY A 139 9.71 -10.25 7.67
C GLY A 139 8.24 -9.99 7.88
N ASP A 140 7.76 -10.42 9.05
CA ASP A 140 6.34 -10.37 9.38
C ASP A 140 5.93 -9.02 9.95
N PHE A 141 4.72 -8.60 9.56
CA PHE A 141 4.06 -7.38 10.00
C PHE A 141 2.71 -7.69 10.64
N LYS A 142 2.35 -6.91 11.64
CA LYS A 142 1.01 -6.91 12.24
C LYS A 142 0.64 -5.48 12.62
N ASN A 143 -0.47 -4.97 12.06
CA ASN A 143 -0.95 -3.62 12.31
C ASN A 143 0.17 -2.57 12.17
N ASP A 144 0.85 -2.53 11.01
CA ASP A 144 1.93 -1.62 10.64
C ASP A 144 3.28 -1.82 11.37
N LYS A 145 3.37 -2.73 12.33
CA LYS A 145 4.58 -2.98 13.13
C LYS A 145 5.26 -4.28 12.71
N PHE A 146 6.57 -4.37 12.91
CA PHE A 146 7.30 -5.63 12.85
C PHE A 146 6.79 -6.54 13.97
N ASP A 147 6.35 -7.74 13.65
CA ASP A 147 5.75 -8.67 14.62
C ASP A 147 5.83 -10.09 14.07
N GLY A 148 6.52 -10.98 14.75
CA GLY A 148 6.82 -12.32 14.28
C GLY A 148 8.30 -12.49 13.96
N LYS A 149 8.64 -13.18 12.86
CA LYS A 149 10.02 -13.39 12.42
C LYS A 149 10.42 -12.37 11.35
N GLY A 150 11.67 -11.89 11.43
CA GLY A 150 12.17 -10.97 10.41
C GLY A 150 13.63 -10.62 10.56
N THR A 151 14.18 -10.05 9.50
CA THR A 151 15.55 -9.58 9.43
C THR A 151 15.58 -8.08 9.17
N HIS A 152 16.25 -7.35 10.02
CA HIS A 152 16.57 -5.94 9.80
C HIS A 152 18.01 -5.82 9.33
N TYR A 153 18.20 -5.25 8.15
CA TYR A 153 19.51 -4.97 7.57
C TYR A 153 19.82 -3.48 7.77
N TYR A 154 20.96 -3.20 8.36
CA TYR A 154 21.46 -1.84 8.55
C TYR A 154 22.32 -1.41 7.36
N ASN A 155 22.38 -0.12 7.10
CA ASN A 155 23.15 0.45 5.99
C ASN A 155 24.67 0.32 6.18
N ASN A 156 25.13 0.02 7.42
CA ASN A 156 26.53 -0.25 7.74
C ASN A 156 26.96 -1.70 7.47
N GLY A 157 26.07 -2.54 6.89
CA GLY A 157 26.34 -3.96 6.60
C GLY A 157 25.97 -4.93 7.72
N GLU A 158 25.63 -4.46 8.90
CA GLU A 158 25.14 -5.30 10.00
C GLU A 158 23.70 -5.76 9.78
N ARG A 159 23.27 -6.80 10.51
CA ARG A 159 21.86 -7.21 10.50
C ARG A 159 21.45 -7.90 11.79
N TYR A 160 20.20 -7.75 12.13
CA TYR A 160 19.55 -8.56 13.15
C TYR A 160 18.54 -9.50 12.48
N GLU A 161 18.61 -10.77 12.81
CA GLU A 161 17.69 -11.83 12.37
C GLU A 161 17.07 -12.48 13.59
N GLY A 162 15.74 -12.40 13.75
CA GLY A 162 15.13 -12.94 14.96
C GLY A 162 13.66 -12.63 15.11
N GLN A 163 13.22 -12.71 16.37
CA GLN A 163 11.85 -12.46 16.76
C GLN A 163 11.60 -10.97 17.03
N TRP A 164 10.42 -10.52 16.63
CA TRP A 164 9.94 -9.16 16.75
C TRP A 164 8.58 -9.13 17.43
N SER A 165 8.36 -8.14 18.25
CA SER A 165 7.04 -7.85 18.79
C SER A 165 6.86 -6.34 18.93
N ASN A 166 5.72 -5.86 18.41
CA ASN A 166 5.36 -4.44 18.44
C ASN A 166 6.47 -3.49 17.90
N GLY A 167 7.22 -3.92 16.87
CA GLY A 167 8.28 -3.13 16.24
C GLY A 167 9.64 -3.21 16.93
N MET A 168 9.80 -4.03 17.95
CA MET A 168 11.05 -4.20 18.71
C MET A 168 11.54 -5.64 18.61
N CYS A 169 12.88 -5.81 18.61
CA CYS A 169 13.50 -7.13 18.81
C CYS A 169 13.06 -7.67 20.17
N ASN A 170 12.44 -8.85 20.18
CA ASN A 170 11.88 -9.43 21.41
C ASN A 170 11.79 -10.95 21.27
N GLY A 171 12.61 -11.68 22.02
CA GLY A 171 12.79 -13.12 21.95
C GLY A 171 14.16 -13.50 21.37
N ASN A 172 14.25 -14.73 20.84
CA ASN A 172 15.52 -15.24 20.31
C ASN A 172 15.91 -14.56 19.00
N GLY A 173 17.21 -14.25 18.88
CA GLY A 173 17.74 -13.64 17.67
C GLY A 173 19.25 -13.75 17.54
N THR A 174 19.73 -13.41 16.36
CA THR A 174 21.14 -13.34 16.01
C THR A 174 21.45 -11.95 15.48
N TYR A 175 22.42 -11.30 16.06
CA TYR A 175 23.00 -10.06 15.53
C TYR A 175 24.31 -10.38 14.82
N TYR A 176 24.43 -9.96 13.58
CA TYR A 176 25.62 -10.11 12.75
C TYR A 176 26.30 -8.76 12.59
N PHE A 177 27.55 -8.70 13.00
CA PHE A 177 28.39 -7.51 12.91
C PHE A 177 29.07 -7.42 11.54
N ASN A 178 29.46 -6.22 11.13
CA ASN A 178 30.16 -5.99 9.86
C ASN A 178 31.57 -6.57 9.81
N ASN A 179 32.20 -6.87 10.98
CA ASN A 179 33.50 -7.52 11.09
C ASN A 179 33.44 -9.06 10.95
N GLY A 180 32.25 -9.61 10.67
CA GLY A 180 32.02 -11.06 10.53
C GLY A 180 31.70 -11.80 11.83
N ASP A 181 31.74 -11.14 12.98
CA ASP A 181 31.27 -11.72 14.24
C ASP A 181 29.73 -11.84 14.24
N LYS A 182 29.22 -12.75 15.07
CA LYS A 182 27.79 -12.79 15.38
C LYS A 182 27.55 -13.10 16.85
N THR A 183 26.45 -12.60 17.39
CA THR A 183 26.00 -12.92 18.74
C THR A 183 24.60 -13.51 18.69
N VAL A 184 24.38 -14.61 19.39
CA VAL A 184 23.13 -15.35 19.45
C VAL A 184 22.61 -15.36 20.88
N GLY A 185 21.39 -14.97 21.08
CA GLY A 185 20.80 -14.95 22.41
C GLY A 185 19.41 -14.35 22.44
N ASN A 186 18.98 -13.97 23.65
CA ASN A 186 17.66 -13.42 23.88
C ASN A 186 17.69 -11.88 23.88
N PHE A 187 16.68 -11.29 23.26
CA PHE A 187 16.50 -9.84 23.20
C PHE A 187 15.19 -9.44 23.87
N LYS A 188 15.18 -8.30 24.53
CA LYS A 188 13.97 -7.70 25.11
C LYS A 188 13.98 -6.20 24.83
N GLN A 189 12.94 -5.73 24.13
CA GLN A 189 12.79 -4.30 23.80
C GLN A 189 14.06 -3.70 23.14
N ASN A 190 14.56 -4.36 22.11
CA ASN A 190 15.79 -4.02 21.34
C ASN A 190 17.11 -4.16 22.12
N LYS A 191 17.13 -4.67 23.33
CA LYS A 191 18.34 -4.87 24.13
C LYS A 191 18.65 -6.36 24.23
N ALA A 192 19.93 -6.72 24.13
CA ALA A 192 20.41 -8.04 24.48
C ALA A 192 20.19 -8.28 25.98
N THR A 193 19.80 -9.50 26.36
CA THR A 193 19.50 -9.85 27.75
C THR A 193 19.96 -11.26 28.08
N GLY A 194 20.54 -11.45 29.26
CA GLY A 194 21.01 -12.75 29.74
C GLY A 194 22.29 -13.20 29.04
N SER A 195 22.47 -14.50 28.91
CA SER A 195 23.66 -15.09 28.31
C SER A 195 23.56 -15.17 26.79
N HIS A 196 24.53 -14.63 26.09
CA HIS A 196 24.66 -14.71 24.64
C HIS A 196 25.91 -15.49 24.25
N THR A 197 25.83 -16.25 23.15
CA THR A 197 26.99 -16.86 22.53
C THR A 197 27.50 -15.93 21.43
N ARG A 198 28.73 -15.40 21.59
CA ARG A 198 29.45 -14.65 20.56
C ARG A 198 30.38 -15.58 19.80
N ASN A 199 30.17 -15.69 18.50
CA ASN A 199 31.04 -16.38 17.57
C ASN A 199 31.85 -15.31 16.82
N CYS A 200 33.15 -15.30 17.02
CA CYS A 200 34.07 -14.36 16.39
C CYS A 200 34.46 -14.87 14.98
N ALA A 201 34.75 -13.96 14.07
CA ALA A 201 35.18 -14.28 12.69
C ALA A 201 36.48 -15.12 12.65
N ASN A 202 37.32 -15.04 13.67
CA ASN A 202 38.54 -15.84 13.83
C ASN A 202 38.31 -17.26 14.38
N GLY A 203 37.05 -17.67 14.55
CA GLY A 203 36.64 -19.00 15.04
C GLY A 203 36.55 -19.12 16.56
N GLN A 204 36.87 -18.10 17.34
CA GLN A 204 36.69 -18.12 18.78
C GLN A 204 35.22 -18.04 19.16
N VAL A 205 34.84 -18.75 20.24
CA VAL A 205 33.49 -18.72 20.82
C VAL A 205 33.58 -18.24 22.24
N GLN A 206 32.76 -17.24 22.59
CA GLN A 206 32.74 -16.62 23.91
C GLN A 206 31.31 -16.54 24.44
N THR A 207 31.12 -16.64 25.76
CA THR A 207 29.85 -16.33 26.41
C THR A 207 29.92 -14.88 26.91
N VAL A 208 28.91 -14.09 26.52
CA VAL A 208 28.75 -12.69 26.93
C VAL A 208 27.51 -12.56 27.76
N LEU A 209 27.58 -11.96 28.91
CA LEU A 209 26.43 -11.69 29.80
C LEU A 209 25.97 -10.24 29.64
N TYR A 210 24.67 -10.02 29.37
CA TYR A 210 24.06 -8.70 29.21
C TYR A 210 23.00 -8.43 30.30
#